data_411bb89cd806a343b93a8571309b3527
#
_entry.id   411bb89cd806a343b93a8571309b3527
#
_cell.length_a   1.000
_cell.length_b   1.000
_cell.length_c   1.000
_cell.angle_alpha   90.00
_cell.angle_beta   90.00
_cell.angle_gamma   90.00
#
_symmetry.space_group_name_H-M   'P 1'
#
loop_
_entity.id
_entity.type
_entity.pdbx_description
1 polymer ?
#
loop_
_entity_poly.entity_id
_entity_poly.type
_entity_poly.pdbx_seq_one_letter_code
_entity_poly.pdbx_strand_id
1 'polypeptide(L)'
;ITRVPKVKVGVVGDSNEVWDQVVIPNLKKEGINVELVKFSDYIQPNEALAKGDIDLNAYQGYILMDDFNKTHDNALAAVGETVLNPISLYSDKAKKVEDIPEGSEVTIANDSVNAARGLLLLQSAGLIKLDYKEGTNPTPDDIVSNPKNLKITEIAAEQLARPDSVFRFYQ
;
A
#
# COMPACT_ATOMS: atom_id res chain seq x y z
N ILE A 1 31.07 22.65 -17.29
CA ILE A 1 29.65 22.71 -16.87
C ILE A 1 29.42 21.48 -16.01
N THR A 2 29.41 21.64 -14.69
CA THR A 2 29.12 20.55 -13.74
C THR A 2 27.65 20.18 -13.95
N ARG A 3 27.40 18.96 -14.45
CA ARG A 3 26.03 18.44 -14.64
C ARG A 3 25.47 18.24 -13.24
N VAL A 4 24.42 18.98 -12.87
CA VAL A 4 23.72 18.78 -11.63
C VAL A 4 23.13 17.37 -11.64
N PRO A 5 23.41 16.52 -10.64
CA PRO A 5 22.87 15.17 -10.62
C PRO A 5 21.34 15.23 -10.61
N LYS A 6 20.72 14.41 -11.45
CA LYS A 6 19.27 14.25 -11.53
C LYS A 6 18.93 12.88 -10.97
N VAL A 7 18.12 12.84 -9.95
CA VAL A 7 17.67 11.61 -9.29
C VAL A 7 16.20 11.38 -9.62
N LYS A 8 15.88 10.22 -10.18
CA LYS A 8 14.51 9.80 -10.47
C LYS A 8 13.96 9.00 -9.29
N VAL A 9 12.84 9.45 -8.72
CA VAL A 9 12.19 8.80 -7.60
C VAL A 9 10.80 8.31 -8.04
N GLY A 10 10.57 7.02 -7.99
CA GLY A 10 9.28 6.40 -8.25
C GLY A 10 8.32 6.60 -7.08
N VAL A 11 7.12 7.11 -7.35
CA VAL A 11 6.03 7.30 -6.39
C VAL A 11 4.73 6.76 -6.97
N VAL A 12 3.75 6.46 -6.11
CA VAL A 12 2.45 5.96 -6.55
C VAL A 12 1.37 7.02 -6.32
N GLY A 13 0.50 7.17 -7.31
CA GLY A 13 -0.61 8.12 -7.28
C GLY A 13 -0.19 9.57 -7.51
N ASP A 14 -1.16 10.46 -7.37
CA ASP A 14 -1.02 11.89 -7.67
C ASP A 14 -0.73 12.75 -6.44
N SER A 15 -1.04 12.28 -5.25
CA SER A 15 -0.87 13.01 -3.97
C SER A 15 0.56 12.89 -3.47
N ASN A 16 1.42 13.80 -3.91
CA ASN A 16 2.86 13.82 -3.58
C ASN A 16 3.29 15.17 -2.98
N GLU A 17 2.40 15.84 -2.22
CA GLU A 17 2.63 17.20 -1.73
C GLU A 17 3.90 17.33 -0.87
N VAL A 18 4.24 16.33 -0.07
CA VAL A 18 5.47 16.36 0.75
C VAL A 18 6.70 16.41 -0.14
N TRP A 19 6.72 15.67 -1.25
CA TRP A 19 7.78 15.73 -2.23
C TRP A 19 7.84 17.07 -2.93
N ASP A 20 6.71 17.55 -3.44
CA ASP A 20 6.62 18.78 -4.23
C ASP A 20 6.88 20.04 -3.40
N GLN A 21 6.37 20.08 -2.16
CA GLN A 21 6.43 21.30 -1.33
C GLN A 21 7.64 21.33 -0.38
N VAL A 22 8.21 20.19 -0.02
CA VAL A 22 9.25 20.11 1.02
C VAL A 22 10.55 19.49 0.50
N VAL A 23 10.50 18.25 0.04
CA VAL A 23 11.70 17.46 -0.25
C VAL A 23 12.44 18.02 -1.47
N ILE A 24 11.75 18.19 -2.60
CA ILE A 24 12.37 18.69 -3.86
C ILE A 24 12.92 20.10 -3.70
N PRO A 25 12.19 21.08 -3.12
CA PRO A 25 12.74 22.42 -2.90
C PRO A 25 13.98 22.45 -2.01
N ASN A 26 14.06 21.61 -0.99
CA ASN A 26 15.22 21.55 -0.11
C ASN A 26 16.43 20.91 -0.78
N LEU A 27 16.26 19.78 -1.45
CA LEU A 27 17.34 19.12 -2.21
C LEU A 27 17.87 20.00 -3.35
N LYS A 28 17.01 20.79 -3.98
CA LYS A 28 17.43 21.75 -4.99
C LYS A 28 18.38 22.83 -4.45
N LYS A 29 18.19 23.28 -3.19
CA LYS A 29 19.13 24.21 -2.53
C LYS A 29 20.51 23.58 -2.30
N GLU A 30 20.56 22.26 -2.16
CA GLU A 30 21.79 21.48 -2.01
C GLU A 30 22.39 21.07 -3.37
N GLY A 31 21.82 21.51 -4.49
CA GLY A 31 22.30 21.22 -5.83
C GLY A 31 21.88 19.85 -6.37
N ILE A 32 20.86 19.22 -5.79
CA ILE A 32 20.31 17.93 -6.22
C ILE A 32 18.96 18.19 -6.93
N ASN A 33 18.83 17.73 -8.17
CA ASN A 33 17.56 17.76 -8.89
C ASN A 33 16.84 16.42 -8.75
N VAL A 34 15.61 16.45 -8.24
CA VAL A 34 14.73 15.28 -8.16
C VAL A 34 13.65 15.36 -9.22
N GLU A 35 13.41 14.25 -9.90
CA GLU A 35 12.26 14.03 -10.78
C GLU A 35 11.39 12.93 -10.21
N LEU A 36 10.10 13.22 -9.96
CA LEU A 36 9.14 12.19 -9.59
C LEU A 36 8.66 11.46 -10.84
N VAL A 37 8.77 10.13 -10.82
CA VAL A 37 8.18 9.24 -11.81
C VAL A 37 6.94 8.62 -11.17
N LYS A 38 5.75 9.01 -11.64
CA LYS A 38 4.48 8.57 -11.07
C LYS A 38 4.03 7.27 -11.69
N PHE A 39 3.66 6.32 -10.85
CA PHE A 39 3.08 5.03 -11.22
C PHE A 39 1.63 4.95 -10.77
N SER A 40 0.84 4.14 -11.45
CA SER A 40 -0.58 3.95 -11.17
C SER A 40 -0.89 2.67 -10.36
N ASP A 41 0.15 1.89 -10.00
CA ASP A 41 0.03 0.65 -9.25
C ASP A 41 1.23 0.42 -8.31
N TYR A 42 1.13 -0.59 -7.46
CA TYR A 42 2.15 -0.93 -6.45
C TYR A 42 3.18 -1.97 -6.91
N ILE A 43 3.15 -2.42 -8.17
CA ILE A 43 4.06 -3.43 -8.72
C ILE A 43 5.18 -2.78 -9.55
N GLN A 44 4.79 -1.90 -10.48
CA GLN A 44 5.69 -1.27 -11.44
C GLN A 44 6.87 -0.49 -10.83
N PRO A 45 6.75 0.24 -9.69
CA PRO A 45 7.88 0.97 -9.14
C PRO A 45 9.07 0.09 -8.74
N ASN A 46 8.79 -1.11 -8.19
CA ASN A 46 9.85 -2.05 -7.84
C ASN A 46 10.52 -2.66 -9.07
N GLU A 47 9.74 -2.99 -10.09
CA GLU A 47 10.24 -3.46 -11.37
C GLU A 47 11.13 -2.42 -12.05
N ALA A 48 10.70 -1.15 -12.07
CA ALA A 48 11.45 -0.05 -12.66
C ALA A 48 12.76 0.21 -11.91
N LEU A 49 12.74 0.10 -10.57
CA LEU A 49 13.96 0.26 -9.76
C LEU A 49 14.92 -0.90 -9.99
N ALA A 50 14.45 -2.13 -9.99
CA ALA A 50 15.29 -3.31 -10.24
C ALA A 50 15.92 -3.31 -11.64
N LYS A 51 15.26 -2.70 -12.64
CA LYS A 51 15.77 -2.52 -14.01
C LYS A 51 16.69 -1.31 -14.16
N GLY A 52 16.75 -0.40 -13.18
CA GLY A 52 17.52 0.83 -13.25
C GLY A 52 16.87 1.95 -14.07
N ASP A 53 15.56 1.88 -14.31
CA ASP A 53 14.79 2.92 -15.00
C ASP A 53 14.56 4.15 -14.10
N ILE A 54 14.56 3.92 -12.79
CA ILE A 54 14.55 4.93 -11.72
C ILE A 54 15.67 4.64 -10.72
N ASP A 55 16.08 5.66 -9.95
CA ASP A 55 17.19 5.55 -8.99
C ASP A 55 16.73 5.14 -7.59
N LEU A 56 15.53 5.57 -7.20
CA LEU A 56 14.90 5.30 -5.92
C LEU A 56 13.39 5.10 -6.11
N ASN A 57 12.72 4.48 -5.14
CA ASN A 57 11.28 4.61 -5.00
C ASN A 57 10.89 4.97 -3.54
N ALA A 58 9.72 5.58 -3.36
CA ALA A 58 9.22 6.01 -2.06
C ALA A 58 7.70 5.84 -2.02
N TYR A 59 7.23 4.61 -1.76
CA TYR A 59 5.81 4.32 -1.71
C TYR A 59 5.47 3.12 -0.80
N GLN A 60 6.46 2.29 -0.45
CA GLN A 60 6.24 0.99 0.17
C GLN A 60 6.83 0.89 1.58
N GLY A 61 6.33 -0.07 2.35
CA GLY A 61 6.94 -0.52 3.60
C GLY A 61 7.83 -1.75 3.38
N TYR A 62 8.56 -2.14 4.44
CA TYR A 62 9.47 -3.28 4.42
C TYR A 62 8.82 -4.58 3.97
N ILE A 63 7.58 -4.85 4.41
CA ILE A 63 6.90 -6.12 4.09
C ILE A 63 6.70 -6.28 2.59
N LEU A 64 6.30 -5.21 1.88
CA LEU A 64 6.11 -5.25 0.43
C LEU A 64 7.45 -5.37 -0.31
N MET A 65 8.49 -4.68 0.16
CA MET A 65 9.84 -4.80 -0.39
C MET A 65 10.40 -6.22 -0.20
N ASP A 66 10.24 -6.80 0.98
CA ASP A 66 10.71 -8.15 1.29
C ASP A 66 9.98 -9.21 0.47
N ASP A 67 8.67 -9.02 0.23
CA ASP A 67 7.90 -9.93 -0.61
C ASP A 67 8.37 -9.89 -2.08
N PHE A 68 8.62 -8.72 -2.62
CA PHE A 68 9.26 -8.55 -3.93
C PHE A 68 10.64 -9.21 -3.98
N ASN A 69 11.48 -8.99 -2.98
CA ASN A 69 12.84 -9.52 -2.90
C ASN A 69 12.91 -11.05 -2.88
N LYS A 70 11.91 -11.75 -2.31
CA LYS A 70 11.85 -13.23 -2.31
C LYS A 70 11.89 -13.84 -3.72
N THR A 71 11.37 -13.12 -4.70
CA THR A 71 11.28 -13.60 -6.10
C THR A 71 12.22 -12.88 -7.07
N HIS A 72 13.00 -11.89 -6.58
CA HIS A 72 13.85 -11.02 -7.39
C HIS A 72 15.29 -10.91 -6.84
N ASP A 73 15.83 -12.02 -6.31
CA ASP A 73 17.24 -12.14 -5.87
C ASP A 73 17.71 -11.02 -4.91
N ASN A 74 16.81 -10.53 -4.03
CA ASN A 74 17.09 -9.40 -3.13
C ASN A 74 17.56 -8.14 -3.86
N ALA A 75 16.92 -7.80 -4.96
CA ALA A 75 17.30 -6.69 -5.84
C ALA A 75 17.17 -5.31 -5.19
N LEU A 76 16.38 -5.18 -4.13
CA LEU A 76 16.08 -3.90 -3.48
C LEU A 76 16.60 -3.86 -2.05
N ALA A 77 17.05 -2.65 -1.65
CA ALA A 77 17.46 -2.36 -0.27
C ALA A 77 16.82 -1.07 0.22
N ALA A 78 16.37 -1.06 1.48
CA ALA A 78 15.89 0.17 2.12
C ALA A 78 17.08 1.09 2.46
N VAL A 79 17.03 2.33 2.02
CA VAL A 79 18.06 3.35 2.29
C VAL A 79 17.63 4.36 3.36
N GLY A 80 16.36 4.35 3.76
CA GLY A 80 15.82 5.21 4.80
C GLY A 80 14.32 5.04 4.98
N GLU A 81 13.81 5.50 6.10
CA GLU A 81 12.38 5.52 6.43
C GLU A 81 11.82 6.93 6.25
N THR A 82 10.59 7.05 5.81
CA THR A 82 9.92 8.33 5.57
C THR A 82 8.73 8.54 6.52
N VAL A 83 7.66 7.75 6.38
CA VAL A 83 6.43 7.89 7.15
C VAL A 83 5.92 6.53 7.60
N LEU A 84 5.20 6.49 8.71
CA LEU A 84 4.42 5.33 9.16
C LEU A 84 2.94 5.59 8.89
N ASN A 85 2.34 4.80 8.01
CA ASN A 85 0.92 4.88 7.69
C ASN A 85 0.15 3.72 8.35
N PRO A 86 -0.70 3.99 9.36
CA PRO A 86 -1.59 2.98 9.91
C PRO A 86 -2.67 2.62 8.90
N ILE A 87 -3.08 1.34 8.88
CA ILE A 87 -4.24 0.89 8.14
C ILE A 87 -5.50 1.02 9.02
N SER A 88 -6.60 1.48 8.45
CA SER A 88 -7.87 1.67 9.16
C SER A 88 -9.06 1.22 8.31
N LEU A 89 -10.16 0.87 8.97
CA LEU A 89 -11.44 0.57 8.34
C LEU A 89 -12.28 1.84 8.24
N TYR A 90 -12.71 2.19 7.04
CA TYR A 90 -13.53 3.37 6.76
C TYR A 90 -14.90 2.97 6.24
N SER A 91 -15.92 3.76 6.57
CA SER A 91 -17.29 3.60 6.06
C SER A 91 -18.02 4.93 6.03
N ASP A 92 -18.79 5.14 4.96
CA ASP A 92 -19.74 6.24 4.86
C ASP A 92 -21.11 5.89 5.48
N LYS A 93 -21.37 4.59 5.74
CA LYS A 93 -22.68 4.07 6.18
C LYS A 93 -22.72 3.67 7.64
N ALA A 94 -21.61 3.17 8.21
CA ALA A 94 -21.53 2.75 9.61
C ALA A 94 -20.51 3.62 10.35
N LYS A 95 -20.87 4.04 11.56
CA LYS A 95 -19.99 4.84 12.43
C LYS A 95 -19.21 3.97 13.43
N LYS A 96 -19.60 2.74 13.61
CA LYS A 96 -19.01 1.75 14.50
C LYS A 96 -19.01 0.38 13.83
N VAL A 97 -18.10 -0.49 14.24
CA VAL A 97 -17.99 -1.86 13.75
C VAL A 97 -19.28 -2.67 13.95
N GLU A 98 -19.93 -2.45 15.09
CA GLU A 98 -21.18 -3.15 15.46
C GLU A 98 -22.34 -2.79 14.50
N ASP A 99 -22.34 -1.56 13.97
CA ASP A 99 -23.38 -1.02 13.08
C ASP A 99 -23.26 -1.55 11.62
N ILE A 100 -22.20 -2.29 11.30
CA ILE A 100 -22.01 -2.86 9.96
C ILE A 100 -23.11 -3.89 9.68
N PRO A 101 -23.96 -3.68 8.65
CA PRO A 101 -25.06 -4.58 8.34
C PRO A 101 -24.55 -5.95 7.86
N GLU A 102 -25.37 -7.00 8.08
CA GLU A 102 -25.13 -8.30 7.48
C GLU A 102 -25.16 -8.21 5.95
N GLY A 103 -24.27 -8.96 5.28
CA GLY A 103 -24.14 -8.99 3.84
C GLY A 103 -23.45 -7.75 3.24
N SER A 104 -22.89 -6.86 4.08
CA SER A 104 -22.15 -5.70 3.61
C SER A 104 -20.95 -6.09 2.76
N GLU A 105 -20.66 -5.30 1.74
CA GLU A 105 -19.45 -5.42 0.94
C GLU A 105 -18.28 -4.72 1.65
N VAL A 106 -17.16 -5.42 1.73
CA VAL A 106 -15.89 -4.92 2.26
C VAL A 106 -14.82 -5.05 1.20
N THR A 107 -14.21 -3.94 0.84
CA THR A 107 -13.18 -3.90 -0.19
C THR A 107 -11.80 -3.87 0.46
N ILE A 108 -10.93 -4.78 0.04
CA ILE A 108 -9.52 -4.84 0.43
C ILE A 108 -8.61 -4.70 -0.80
N ALA A 109 -7.31 -4.50 -0.59
CA ALA A 109 -6.34 -4.48 -1.69
C ALA A 109 -6.17 -5.86 -2.32
N ASN A 110 -5.76 -5.91 -3.59
CA ASN A 110 -5.53 -7.15 -4.32
C ASN A 110 -4.06 -7.59 -4.35
N ASP A 111 -3.15 -6.83 -3.76
CA ASP A 111 -1.78 -7.30 -3.54
C ASP A 111 -1.68 -8.12 -2.26
N SER A 112 -0.84 -9.14 -2.24
CA SER A 112 -0.78 -10.14 -1.17
C SER A 112 -0.53 -9.55 0.22
N VAL A 113 0.26 -8.50 0.30
CA VAL A 113 0.65 -7.87 1.57
C VAL A 113 -0.49 -7.02 2.14
N ASN A 114 -1.07 -6.14 1.33
CA ASN A 114 -2.13 -5.25 1.80
C ASN A 114 -3.48 -5.99 1.93
N ALA A 115 -3.74 -7.01 1.11
CA ALA A 115 -4.86 -7.94 1.31
C ALA A 115 -4.78 -8.59 2.69
N ALA A 116 -3.63 -9.19 3.03
CA ALA A 116 -3.39 -9.81 4.33
C ALA A 116 -3.58 -8.82 5.48
N ARG A 117 -3.05 -7.60 5.37
CA ARG A 117 -3.25 -6.54 6.39
C ARG A 117 -4.73 -6.19 6.56
N GLY A 118 -5.48 -6.11 5.46
CA GLY A 118 -6.92 -5.87 5.47
C GLY A 118 -7.68 -6.98 6.21
N LEU A 119 -7.38 -8.24 5.90
CA LEU A 119 -7.99 -9.41 6.56
C LEU A 119 -7.65 -9.46 8.05
N LEU A 120 -6.41 -9.22 8.44
CA LEU A 120 -5.99 -9.17 9.84
C LEU A 120 -6.68 -8.03 10.61
N LEU A 121 -6.92 -6.89 9.97
CA LEU A 121 -7.68 -5.80 10.58
C LEU A 121 -9.16 -6.19 10.76
N LEU A 122 -9.80 -6.85 9.79
CA LEU A 122 -11.15 -7.39 9.94
C LEU A 122 -11.23 -8.42 11.09
N GLN A 123 -10.23 -9.28 11.22
CA GLN A 123 -10.15 -10.22 12.34
C GLN A 123 -9.99 -9.48 13.68
N SER A 124 -9.12 -8.48 13.76
CA SER A 124 -8.92 -7.70 14.99
C SER A 124 -10.16 -6.91 15.40
N ALA A 125 -10.98 -6.50 14.42
CA ALA A 125 -12.28 -5.88 14.62
C ALA A 125 -13.39 -6.90 15.01
N GLY A 126 -13.10 -8.21 15.07
CA GLY A 126 -14.07 -9.24 15.39
C GLY A 126 -15.09 -9.53 14.28
N LEU A 127 -14.83 -9.08 13.05
CA LEU A 127 -15.74 -9.23 11.91
C LEU A 127 -15.60 -10.58 11.21
N ILE A 128 -14.39 -11.15 11.22
CA ILE A 128 -14.09 -12.47 10.65
C ILE A 128 -13.14 -13.24 11.58
N LYS A 129 -12.96 -14.52 11.31
CA LYS A 129 -11.89 -15.33 11.89
C LYS A 129 -11.11 -16.01 10.79
N LEU A 130 -9.80 -15.96 10.88
CA LEU A 130 -8.85 -16.56 9.95
C LEU A 130 -8.20 -17.80 10.58
N ASP A 131 -7.96 -18.82 9.77
CA ASP A 131 -7.11 -19.96 10.08
C ASP A 131 -6.03 -20.05 8.99
N TYR A 132 -4.85 -19.56 9.30
CA TYR A 132 -3.72 -19.48 8.36
C TYR A 132 -2.42 -19.84 9.07
N LYS A 133 -1.41 -20.23 8.29
CA LYS A 133 -0.10 -20.59 8.83
C LYS A 133 0.65 -19.35 9.31
N GLU A 134 1.13 -19.39 10.55
CA GLU A 134 1.97 -18.33 11.10
C GLU A 134 3.18 -18.02 10.19
N GLY A 135 3.46 -16.74 9.98
CA GLY A 135 4.53 -16.27 9.08
C GLY A 135 4.17 -16.26 7.59
N THR A 136 2.92 -16.56 7.22
CA THR A 136 2.41 -16.37 5.86
C THR A 136 1.39 -15.23 5.80
N ASN A 137 1.13 -14.70 4.60
CA ASN A 137 0.07 -13.73 4.36
C ASN A 137 -1.27 -14.48 4.23
N PRO A 138 -2.27 -14.22 5.10
CA PRO A 138 -3.59 -14.78 4.94
C PRO A 138 -4.28 -14.27 3.67
N THR A 139 -5.12 -15.12 3.09
CA THR A 139 -5.94 -14.87 1.91
C THR A 139 -7.43 -14.95 2.26
N PRO A 140 -8.36 -14.52 1.42
CA PRO A 140 -9.80 -14.71 1.67
C PRO A 140 -10.21 -16.17 1.87
N ASP A 141 -9.46 -17.13 1.31
CA ASP A 141 -9.73 -18.58 1.47
C ASP A 141 -9.45 -19.08 2.90
N ASP A 142 -8.68 -18.33 3.69
CA ASP A 142 -8.37 -18.65 5.08
C ASP A 142 -9.48 -18.21 6.05
N ILE A 143 -10.58 -17.64 5.56
CA ILE A 143 -11.71 -17.20 6.39
C ILE A 143 -12.52 -18.42 6.85
N VAL A 144 -12.43 -18.75 8.13
CA VAL A 144 -13.18 -19.87 8.75
C VAL A 144 -14.45 -19.43 9.46
N SER A 145 -14.64 -18.13 9.71
CA SER A 145 -15.86 -17.58 10.29
C SER A 145 -16.12 -16.17 9.75
N ASN A 146 -17.36 -15.94 9.33
CA ASN A 146 -17.84 -14.66 8.82
C ASN A 146 -19.30 -14.46 9.26
N PRO A 147 -19.52 -14.14 10.55
CA PRO A 147 -20.87 -14.15 11.14
C PRO A 147 -21.82 -13.11 10.56
N LYS A 148 -21.27 -12.05 9.94
CA LYS A 148 -22.07 -11.02 9.25
C LYS A 148 -22.21 -11.27 7.73
N ASN A 149 -21.78 -12.42 7.21
CA ASN A 149 -21.83 -12.74 5.79
C ASN A 149 -21.24 -11.62 4.91
N LEU A 150 -20.14 -11.00 5.35
CA LEU A 150 -19.48 -9.93 4.62
C LEU A 150 -18.99 -10.43 3.25
N LYS A 151 -19.19 -9.64 2.23
CA LYS A 151 -18.69 -9.90 0.88
C LYS A 151 -17.33 -9.22 0.74
N ILE A 152 -16.26 -10.01 0.76
CA ILE A 152 -14.89 -9.49 0.60
C ILE A 152 -14.60 -9.37 -0.89
N THR A 153 -14.28 -8.14 -1.33
CA THR A 153 -13.93 -7.82 -2.73
C THR A 153 -12.51 -7.25 -2.76
N GLU A 154 -11.69 -7.79 -3.66
CA GLU A 154 -10.31 -7.34 -3.86
C GLU A 154 -10.24 -6.39 -5.04
N ILE A 155 -9.63 -5.21 -4.84
CA ILE A 155 -9.38 -4.23 -5.91
C ILE A 155 -7.95 -3.68 -5.78
N ALA A 156 -7.46 -3.03 -6.84
CA ALA A 156 -6.16 -2.38 -6.80
C ALA A 156 -6.08 -1.36 -5.65
N ALA A 157 -4.99 -1.40 -4.87
CA ALA A 157 -4.87 -0.65 -3.62
C ALA A 157 -5.09 0.86 -3.79
N GLU A 158 -4.61 1.44 -4.91
CA GLU A 158 -4.81 2.84 -5.26
C GLU A 158 -6.28 3.21 -5.56
N GLN A 159 -7.14 2.22 -5.77
CA GLN A 159 -8.57 2.43 -6.02
C GLN A 159 -9.42 2.37 -4.74
N LEU A 160 -8.87 1.92 -3.63
CA LEU A 160 -9.58 1.82 -2.35
C LEU A 160 -10.12 3.18 -1.86
N ALA A 161 -9.51 4.29 -2.26
CA ALA A 161 -9.91 5.64 -1.90
C ALA A 161 -11.16 6.17 -2.64
N ARG A 162 -11.69 5.45 -3.63
CA ARG A 162 -12.81 5.92 -4.45
C ARG A 162 -14.16 5.86 -3.70
N PRO A 163 -15.12 6.79 -3.99
CA PRO A 163 -16.38 6.94 -3.24
C PRO A 163 -17.33 5.74 -3.30
N ASP A 164 -17.15 4.81 -4.24
CA ASP A 164 -18.16 3.80 -4.59
C ASP A 164 -18.12 2.52 -3.73
N SER A 165 -17.09 2.34 -2.89
CA SER A 165 -16.98 1.17 -2.01
C SER A 165 -17.55 1.46 -0.61
N VAL A 166 -18.28 0.49 -0.05
CA VAL A 166 -19.06 0.65 1.19
C VAL A 166 -18.18 0.62 2.44
N PHE A 167 -17.08 -0.14 2.44
CA PHE A 167 -16.08 -0.22 3.49
C PHE A 167 -14.68 -0.33 2.86
N ARG A 168 -13.70 0.45 3.35
CA ARG A 168 -12.42 0.63 2.69
C ARG A 168 -11.27 0.59 3.68
N PHE A 169 -10.12 0.12 3.18
CA PHE A 169 -8.85 0.21 3.89
C PHE A 169 -7.96 1.23 3.18
N TYR A 170 -7.44 2.19 3.94
CA TYR A 170 -6.43 3.12 3.44
C TYR A 170 -5.11 2.92 4.19
N GLN A 171 -4.04 3.13 3.46
CA GLN A 171 -2.72 3.41 4.05
C GLN A 171 -2.59 4.89 4.36
#